data_ccaab29fc9982d2ec5f260e1915e4add
#
_entry.id   ccaab29fc9982d2ec5f260e1915e4add
#
_cell.length_a   1.000
_cell.length_b   1.000
_cell.length_c   1.000
_cell.angle_alpha   90.00
_cell.angle_beta   90.00
_cell.angle_gamma   90.00
#
_symmetry.space_group_name_H-M   'P 1'
#
loop_
_entity.id
_entity.type
_entity.pdbx_description
1 polymer ?
#
loop_
_entity_poly.entity_id
_entity_poly.type
_entity_poly.pdbx_seq_one_letter_code
_entity_poly.pdbx_strand_id
1 'polypeptide(L)'
;SLVAPEYQGEIASMSKEVERSLQQKIGQLETVCLPLPSPSYDWLICNQEAKAKVYQANQGKDIVLSNGLVSRVFRIFPNLATVDIQNLMTGENMLRAVSNEGILTLDGKNYSLGGLDGQPEFGYTQYKWLDRMEPFANSFRVIDFRISEITPRINWKSRRWALEKKRNPSGKQLTFLLEGPDELKGVKVKLHYALYD
;
A
#
# COMPACT_ATOMS: atom_id res chain seq x y z
N SER A 1 18.32 33.94 -8.74
CA SER A 1 17.08 33.24 -9.10
C SER A 1 17.46 32.10 -10.04
N LEU A 2 17.63 30.90 -9.46
CA LEU A 2 17.85 29.65 -10.19
C LEU A 2 16.48 29.02 -10.38
N VAL A 3 15.93 29.18 -11.58
CA VAL A 3 14.75 28.41 -12.03
C VAL A 3 15.25 27.02 -12.40
N ALA A 4 14.78 26.00 -11.68
CA ALA A 4 15.02 24.61 -12.06
C ALA A 4 14.35 24.34 -13.42
N PRO A 5 14.98 23.56 -14.33
CA PRO A 5 14.36 23.24 -15.60
C PRO A 5 13.10 22.40 -15.35
N GLU A 6 11.96 22.87 -15.87
CA GLU A 6 10.71 22.12 -15.94
C GLU A 6 10.96 20.86 -16.79
N TYR A 7 10.98 19.72 -16.12
CA TYR A 7 11.01 18.43 -16.78
C TYR A 7 9.56 18.08 -17.17
N GLN A 8 9.14 18.49 -18.36
CA GLN A 8 7.92 18.00 -19.00
C GLN A 8 8.20 16.61 -19.60
N GLY A 9 8.35 15.61 -18.75
CA GLY A 9 8.25 14.22 -19.16
C GLY A 9 6.77 13.87 -19.34
N GLU A 10 6.37 13.35 -20.50
CA GLU A 10 5.04 12.78 -20.68
C GLU A 10 4.80 11.75 -19.55
N ILE A 11 3.75 11.97 -18.76
CA ILE A 11 3.31 11.04 -17.72
C ILE A 11 2.78 9.82 -18.45
N ALA A 12 3.59 8.76 -18.55
CA ALA A 12 3.17 7.51 -19.14
C ALA A 12 1.95 6.98 -18.35
N SER A 13 0.78 7.01 -18.98
CA SER A 13 -0.45 6.47 -18.39
C SER A 13 -0.34 4.95 -18.27
N MET A 14 -0.94 4.38 -17.20
CA MET A 14 -1.09 2.93 -17.07
C MET A 14 -1.76 2.36 -18.35
N SER A 15 -1.24 1.25 -18.89
CA SER A 15 -1.87 0.65 -20.06
C SER A 15 -3.28 0.15 -19.72
N LYS A 16 -4.23 0.30 -20.64
CA LYS A 16 -5.63 -0.13 -20.45
C LYS A 16 -5.75 -1.63 -20.11
N GLU A 17 -4.81 -2.43 -20.57
CA GLU A 17 -4.75 -3.86 -20.28
C GLU A 17 -4.39 -4.13 -18.83
N VAL A 18 -3.36 -3.47 -18.30
CA VAL A 18 -2.96 -3.55 -16.88
C VAL A 18 -4.09 -3.06 -15.99
N GLU A 19 -4.71 -1.94 -16.33
CA GLU A 19 -5.84 -1.39 -15.58
C GLU A 19 -7.00 -2.38 -15.48
N ARG A 20 -7.42 -2.98 -16.60
CA ARG A 20 -8.48 -4.00 -16.62
C ARG A 20 -8.10 -5.22 -15.78
N SER A 21 -6.86 -5.70 -15.87
CA SER A 21 -6.39 -6.84 -15.09
C SER A 21 -6.43 -6.54 -13.59
N LEU A 22 -5.98 -5.36 -13.17
CA LEU A 22 -6.03 -4.92 -11.77
C LEU A 22 -7.47 -4.78 -11.29
N GLN A 23 -8.34 -4.13 -12.06
CA GLN A 23 -9.77 -3.98 -11.73
C GLN A 23 -10.46 -5.35 -11.56
N GLN A 24 -10.19 -6.30 -12.45
CA GLN A 24 -10.74 -7.65 -12.36
C GLN A 24 -10.28 -8.36 -11.07
N LYS A 25 -9.00 -8.27 -10.71
CA LYS A 25 -8.46 -8.87 -9.49
C LYS A 25 -9.02 -8.20 -8.23
N ILE A 26 -9.10 -6.87 -8.21
CA ILE A 26 -9.67 -6.11 -7.10
C ILE A 26 -11.15 -6.47 -6.92
N GLY A 27 -11.91 -6.62 -8.00
CA GLY A 27 -13.33 -6.99 -7.98
C GLY A 27 -13.62 -8.35 -7.37
N GLN A 28 -12.62 -9.22 -7.20
CA GLN A 28 -12.74 -10.51 -6.51
C GLN A 28 -12.63 -10.39 -4.97
N LEU A 29 -12.19 -9.23 -4.46
CA LEU A 29 -12.04 -9.00 -3.04
C LEU A 29 -13.38 -8.64 -2.39
N GLU A 30 -13.53 -9.02 -1.13
CA GLU A 30 -14.66 -8.59 -0.29
C GLU A 30 -14.70 -7.06 -0.21
N THR A 31 -15.88 -6.46 -0.36
CA THR A 31 -16.04 -5.00 -0.34
C THR A 31 -16.26 -4.51 1.08
N VAL A 32 -15.59 -3.42 1.45
CA VAL A 32 -15.81 -2.71 2.72
C VAL A 32 -16.09 -1.23 2.49
N CYS A 33 -16.82 -0.64 3.44
CA CYS A 33 -17.02 0.80 3.49
C CYS A 33 -15.95 1.46 4.36
N LEU A 34 -15.40 2.56 3.91
CA LEU A 34 -14.47 3.37 4.70
C LEU A 34 -15.19 4.58 5.35
N PRO A 35 -14.80 5.01 6.55
CA PRO A 35 -13.78 4.39 7.41
C PRO A 35 -14.24 3.05 7.99
N LEU A 36 -13.30 2.16 8.30
CA LEU A 36 -13.61 0.92 8.99
C LEU A 36 -14.10 1.22 10.42
N PRO A 37 -15.05 0.43 10.95
CA PRO A 37 -15.53 0.63 12.32
C PRO A 37 -14.43 0.32 13.34
N SER A 38 -14.42 1.09 14.43
CA SER A 38 -13.61 0.75 15.60
C SER A 38 -14.14 -0.53 16.26
N PRO A 39 -13.27 -1.38 16.81
CA PRO A 39 -13.70 -2.56 17.54
C PRO A 39 -14.55 -2.14 18.75
N SER A 40 -15.64 -2.86 19.00
CA SER A 40 -16.56 -2.60 20.12
C SER A 40 -16.08 -3.18 21.46
N TYR A 41 -14.89 -3.76 21.50
CA TYR A 41 -14.29 -4.44 22.65
C TYR A 41 -12.90 -3.88 22.94
N ASP A 42 -12.51 -3.95 24.22
CA ASP A 42 -11.14 -3.65 24.62
C ASP A 42 -10.25 -4.86 24.28
N TRP A 43 -9.38 -4.69 23.30
CA TRP A 43 -8.48 -5.72 22.81
C TRP A 43 -7.46 -6.21 23.86
N LEU A 44 -7.17 -5.40 24.91
CA LEU A 44 -6.31 -5.78 26.03
C LEU A 44 -6.99 -6.76 26.99
N ILE A 45 -8.32 -6.66 27.11
CA ILE A 45 -9.11 -7.45 28.06
C ILE A 45 -9.78 -8.63 27.37
N CYS A 46 -10.29 -8.41 26.16
CA CYS A 46 -11.00 -9.42 25.39
C CYS A 46 -10.01 -10.14 24.48
N ASN A 47 -9.77 -11.42 24.75
CA ASN A 47 -8.93 -12.28 23.92
C ASN A 47 -9.64 -12.67 22.60
N GLN A 48 -9.97 -11.66 21.78
CA GLN A 48 -10.48 -11.89 20.43
C GLN A 48 -9.30 -11.96 19.47
N GLU A 49 -9.28 -12.99 18.66
CA GLU A 49 -8.25 -13.14 17.64
C GLU A 49 -8.46 -12.11 16.51
N ALA A 50 -7.56 -11.16 16.40
CA ALA A 50 -7.46 -10.34 15.21
C ALA A 50 -7.09 -11.23 14.00
N LYS A 51 -7.69 -10.96 12.85
CA LYS A 51 -7.40 -11.69 11.61
C LYS A 51 -7.11 -10.73 10.47
N ALA A 52 -5.91 -10.82 9.95
CA ALA A 52 -5.52 -10.02 8.80
C ALA A 52 -6.27 -10.44 7.54
N LYS A 53 -6.91 -9.49 6.89
CA LYS A 53 -7.64 -9.66 5.64
C LYS A 53 -7.34 -8.53 4.67
N VAL A 54 -7.62 -8.79 3.40
CA VAL A 54 -7.50 -7.80 2.33
C VAL A 54 -8.86 -7.61 1.69
N TYR A 55 -9.26 -6.36 1.55
CA TYR A 55 -10.56 -5.95 1.03
C TYR A 55 -10.40 -4.96 -0.11
N GLN A 56 -11.48 -4.71 -0.84
CA GLN A 56 -11.62 -3.57 -1.73
C GLN A 56 -12.49 -2.49 -1.12
N ALA A 57 -12.25 -1.25 -1.52
CA ALA A 57 -13.08 -0.11 -1.14
C ALA A 57 -13.20 0.90 -2.31
N ASN A 58 -14.06 1.90 -2.15
CA ASN A 58 -14.23 3.00 -3.10
C ASN A 58 -14.40 2.54 -4.56
N GLN A 59 -15.33 1.56 -4.76
CA GLN A 59 -15.66 1.03 -6.09
C GLN A 59 -14.46 0.39 -6.81
N GLY A 60 -13.58 -0.31 -6.06
CA GLY A 60 -12.40 -0.98 -6.61
C GLY A 60 -11.21 -0.07 -6.90
N LYS A 61 -11.25 1.19 -6.47
CA LYS A 61 -10.10 2.10 -6.58
C LYS A 61 -9.04 1.84 -5.50
N ASP A 62 -9.45 1.29 -4.36
CA ASP A 62 -8.61 1.12 -3.18
C ASP A 62 -8.56 -0.34 -2.72
N ILE A 63 -7.39 -0.75 -2.24
CA ILE A 63 -7.17 -2.01 -1.53
C ILE A 63 -6.94 -1.68 -0.05
N VAL A 64 -7.61 -2.40 0.84
CA VAL A 64 -7.51 -2.24 2.29
C VAL A 64 -6.90 -3.47 2.91
N LEU A 65 -5.81 -3.31 3.65
CA LEU A 65 -5.19 -4.36 4.46
C LEU A 65 -5.49 -4.06 5.93
N SER A 66 -6.26 -4.92 6.61
CA SER A 66 -6.66 -4.69 8.00
C SER A 66 -6.75 -6.01 8.78
N ASN A 67 -6.43 -5.95 10.08
CA ASN A 67 -6.68 -7.03 11.04
C ASN A 67 -7.76 -6.67 12.08
N GLY A 68 -8.49 -5.57 11.86
CA GLY A 68 -9.51 -5.08 12.78
C GLY A 68 -8.98 -4.17 13.90
N LEU A 69 -7.66 -4.11 14.11
CA LEU A 69 -7.01 -3.20 15.08
C LEU A 69 -6.31 -2.03 14.39
N VAL A 70 -5.73 -2.32 13.23
CA VAL A 70 -5.12 -1.32 12.35
C VAL A 70 -5.57 -1.55 10.93
N SER A 71 -5.58 -0.48 10.12
CA SER A 71 -5.83 -0.57 8.70
C SER A 71 -4.86 0.30 7.91
N ARG A 72 -4.52 -0.15 6.70
CA ARG A 72 -3.78 0.61 5.70
C ARG A 72 -4.52 0.54 4.38
N VAL A 73 -4.78 1.70 3.79
CA VAL A 73 -5.51 1.84 2.53
C VAL A 73 -4.53 2.25 1.43
N PHE A 74 -4.57 1.50 0.35
CA PHE A 74 -3.75 1.73 -0.83
C PHE A 74 -4.65 2.14 -1.99
N ARG A 75 -4.47 3.33 -2.55
CA ARG A 75 -4.98 3.72 -3.85
C ARG A 75 -4.19 2.99 -4.93
N ILE A 76 -4.89 2.45 -5.93
CA ILE A 76 -4.26 1.71 -7.03
C ILE A 76 -4.25 2.55 -8.32
N PHE A 77 -5.25 3.36 -8.51
CA PHE A 77 -5.39 4.21 -9.69
C PHE A 77 -5.32 5.70 -9.32
N PRO A 78 -4.53 6.50 -10.04
CA PRO A 78 -3.73 6.23 -11.24
C PRO A 78 -2.36 5.56 -10.97
N ASN A 79 -1.93 5.43 -9.71
CA ASN A 79 -0.73 4.68 -9.29
C ASN A 79 -0.85 4.25 -7.82
N LEU A 80 0.00 3.30 -7.42
CA LEU A 80 0.06 2.83 -6.05
C LEU A 80 0.46 3.95 -5.10
N ALA A 81 -0.37 4.23 -4.10
CA ALA A 81 -0.02 5.12 -2.99
C ALA A 81 -0.77 4.73 -1.72
N THR A 82 -0.10 4.77 -0.58
CA THR A 82 -0.78 4.73 0.72
C THR A 82 -1.55 6.03 0.92
N VAL A 83 -2.86 5.94 1.13
CA VAL A 83 -3.74 7.10 1.27
C VAL A 83 -4.36 7.22 2.65
N ASP A 84 -4.30 6.16 3.45
CA ASP A 84 -4.77 6.15 4.82
C ASP A 84 -4.06 5.08 5.66
N ILE A 85 -3.77 5.40 6.91
CA ILE A 85 -3.29 4.47 7.93
C ILE A 85 -4.02 4.81 9.22
N GLN A 86 -4.86 3.90 9.71
CA GLN A 86 -5.66 4.12 10.90
C GLN A 86 -5.31 3.16 12.03
N ASN A 87 -5.25 3.70 13.24
CA ASN A 87 -5.39 2.95 14.46
C ASN A 87 -6.89 2.83 14.77
N LEU A 88 -7.49 1.68 14.50
CA LEU A 88 -8.93 1.47 14.65
C LEU A 88 -9.37 1.46 16.12
N MET A 89 -8.44 1.19 17.05
CA MET A 89 -8.73 1.19 18.49
C MET A 89 -8.94 2.60 19.04
N THR A 90 -8.18 3.59 18.53
CA THR A 90 -8.26 4.99 18.95
C THR A 90 -9.04 5.87 17.98
N GLY A 91 -9.28 5.37 16.77
CA GLY A 91 -9.86 6.15 15.67
C GLY A 91 -8.89 7.17 15.05
N GLU A 92 -7.61 7.13 15.44
CA GLU A 92 -6.61 8.07 14.92
C GLU A 92 -6.16 7.71 13.51
N ASN A 93 -6.16 8.72 12.63
CA ASN A 93 -5.48 8.65 11.34
C ASN A 93 -4.00 9.04 11.53
N MET A 94 -3.12 8.14 11.14
CA MET A 94 -1.67 8.30 11.28
C MET A 94 -1.03 8.96 10.05
N LEU A 95 -1.76 9.03 8.90
CA LEU A 95 -1.27 9.60 7.66
C LEU A 95 -1.81 11.02 7.45
N ARG A 96 -0.93 11.99 7.20
CA ARG A 96 -1.31 13.38 6.93
C ARG A 96 -1.16 13.75 5.46
N ALA A 97 -0.21 13.14 4.78
CA ALA A 97 0.07 13.44 3.37
C ALA A 97 0.34 12.16 2.59
N VAL A 98 -0.14 12.14 1.35
CA VAL A 98 0.16 11.09 0.39
C VAL A 98 1.53 11.36 -0.22
N SER A 99 2.34 10.31 -0.39
CA SER A 99 3.67 10.40 -0.98
C SER A 99 3.99 9.12 -1.76
N ASN A 100 5.23 8.97 -2.20
CA ASN A 100 5.72 7.71 -2.74
C ASN A 100 5.88 6.64 -1.63
N GLU A 101 5.84 5.37 -2.01
CA GLU A 101 6.06 4.24 -1.08
C GLU A 101 7.53 4.05 -0.73
N GLY A 102 8.41 4.65 -1.51
CA GLY A 102 9.85 4.63 -1.32
C GLY A 102 10.58 5.28 -2.49
N ILE A 103 11.89 5.41 -2.36
CA ILE A 103 12.77 5.94 -3.40
C ILE A 103 13.81 4.86 -3.72
N LEU A 104 14.00 4.59 -5.00
CA LEU A 104 15.05 3.72 -5.52
C LEU A 104 16.09 4.56 -6.24
N THR A 105 17.33 4.47 -5.79
CA THR A 105 18.46 5.15 -6.47
C THR A 105 19.19 4.15 -7.35
N LEU A 106 19.24 4.42 -8.65
CA LEU A 106 19.99 3.63 -9.64
C LEU A 106 20.90 4.58 -10.42
N ASP A 107 22.20 4.25 -10.47
CA ASP A 107 23.21 5.05 -11.16
C ASP A 107 23.20 6.54 -10.80
N GLY A 108 22.96 6.84 -9.51
CA GLY A 108 22.88 8.20 -8.98
C GLY A 108 21.57 8.95 -9.29
N LYS A 109 20.61 8.33 -9.98
CA LYS A 109 19.29 8.90 -10.29
C LYS A 109 18.23 8.30 -9.37
N ASN A 110 17.35 9.16 -8.85
CA ASN A 110 16.28 8.77 -7.95
C ASN A 110 14.98 8.52 -8.72
N TYR A 111 14.31 7.42 -8.37
CA TYR A 111 13.02 7.02 -8.91
C TYR A 111 12.03 6.79 -7.78
N SER A 112 10.84 7.36 -7.89
CA SER A 112 9.76 7.13 -6.93
C SER A 112 9.13 5.75 -7.14
N LEU A 113 8.91 5.01 -6.06
CA LEU A 113 8.14 3.76 -6.09
C LEU A 113 6.69 4.10 -5.82
N GLY A 114 5.85 4.05 -6.84
CA GLY A 114 4.47 4.51 -6.72
C GLY A 114 4.39 6.00 -6.39
N GLY A 115 3.32 6.37 -5.67
CA GLY A 115 3.08 7.72 -5.18
C GLY A 115 2.17 8.55 -6.07
N LEU A 116 1.55 9.54 -5.42
CA LEU A 116 0.68 10.53 -6.05
C LEU A 116 1.10 11.93 -5.61
N ASP A 117 1.07 12.86 -6.55
CA ASP A 117 1.37 14.28 -6.37
C ASP A 117 0.12 15.15 -6.55
N GLY A 118 0.19 16.42 -6.14
CA GLY A 118 -0.90 17.37 -6.28
C GLY A 118 -1.83 17.47 -5.07
N GLN A 119 -1.40 17.00 -3.89
CA GLN A 119 -2.15 17.21 -2.66
C GLN A 119 -2.17 18.71 -2.29
N PRO A 120 -3.36 19.35 -2.12
CA PRO A 120 -3.44 20.79 -1.88
C PRO A 120 -2.95 21.22 -0.50
N GLU A 121 -3.06 20.34 0.51
CA GLU A 121 -2.74 20.62 1.91
C GLU A 121 -2.07 19.39 2.55
N PHE A 122 -0.97 19.58 3.27
CA PHE A 122 -0.18 18.48 3.87
C PHE A 122 -0.49 18.22 5.35
N GLY A 123 -1.37 19.00 5.95
CA GLY A 123 -1.82 18.82 7.33
C GLY A 123 -2.80 17.66 7.52
N TYR A 124 -3.54 17.31 6.47
CA TYR A 124 -4.54 16.23 6.44
C TYR A 124 -4.82 15.81 4.99
N THR A 125 -5.47 14.65 4.82
CA THR A 125 -5.87 14.13 3.50
C THR A 125 -7.39 14.03 3.39
N GLN A 126 -7.94 14.39 2.23
CA GLN A 126 -9.35 14.20 1.90
C GLN A 126 -9.48 13.30 0.68
N TYR A 127 -10.36 12.29 0.74
CA TYR A 127 -10.60 11.36 -0.37
C TYR A 127 -10.97 12.05 -1.69
N LYS A 128 -11.69 13.18 -1.64
CA LYS A 128 -12.06 13.96 -2.84
C LYS A 128 -10.86 14.52 -3.61
N TRP A 129 -9.70 14.65 -2.98
CA TRP A 129 -8.48 15.13 -3.64
C TRP A 129 -7.80 14.01 -4.44
N LEU A 130 -7.89 12.76 -3.97
CA LEU A 130 -7.21 11.62 -4.55
C LEU A 130 -7.55 11.39 -6.04
N ASP A 131 -8.78 11.70 -6.44
CA ASP A 131 -9.22 11.54 -7.82
C ASP A 131 -8.65 12.61 -8.78
N ARG A 132 -7.98 13.65 -8.23
CA ARG A 132 -7.33 14.72 -9.00
C ARG A 132 -5.82 14.67 -8.91
N MET A 133 -5.29 13.79 -8.07
CA MET A 133 -3.85 13.64 -7.91
C MET A 133 -3.29 12.82 -9.07
N GLU A 134 -2.08 13.18 -9.47
CA GLU A 134 -1.37 12.53 -10.57
C GLU A 134 -0.19 11.70 -10.04
N PRO A 135 0.24 10.68 -10.76
CA PRO A 135 1.44 9.97 -10.40
C PRO A 135 2.68 10.87 -10.48
N PHE A 136 3.65 10.67 -9.59
CA PHE A 136 4.95 11.32 -9.73
C PHE A 136 5.58 11.06 -11.09
N ALA A 137 6.20 12.09 -11.67
CA ALA A 137 7.04 11.94 -12.85
C ALA A 137 8.16 10.92 -12.56
N ASN A 138 8.54 10.11 -13.53
CA ASN A 138 9.58 9.08 -13.39
C ASN A 138 9.32 8.07 -12.24
N SER A 139 8.07 7.81 -11.90
CA SER A 139 7.73 6.81 -10.89
C SER A 139 7.52 5.43 -11.50
N PHE A 140 7.92 4.42 -10.75
CA PHE A 140 7.50 3.05 -10.99
C PHE A 140 5.98 2.94 -10.86
N ARG A 141 5.35 2.19 -11.78
CA ARG A 141 3.90 2.02 -11.87
C ARG A 141 3.49 0.63 -11.39
N VAL A 142 2.42 0.57 -10.62
CA VAL A 142 1.85 -0.72 -10.25
C VAL A 142 1.28 -1.41 -11.49
N ILE A 143 1.69 -2.68 -11.68
CA ILE A 143 1.22 -3.52 -12.80
C ILE A 143 0.50 -4.77 -12.33
N ASP A 144 0.72 -5.20 -11.08
CA ASP A 144 0.07 -6.37 -10.52
C ASP A 144 0.11 -6.35 -8.98
N PHE A 145 -0.72 -7.19 -8.35
CA PHE A 145 -0.61 -7.48 -6.93
C PHE A 145 -0.91 -8.94 -6.62
N ARG A 146 -0.42 -9.40 -5.47
CA ARG A 146 -0.66 -10.76 -4.96
C ARG A 146 -0.90 -10.71 -3.46
N ILE A 147 -1.86 -11.52 -3.01
CA ILE A 147 -2.13 -11.77 -1.60
C ILE A 147 -1.64 -13.18 -1.27
N SER A 148 -0.94 -13.32 -0.15
CA SER A 148 -0.44 -14.60 0.35
C SER A 148 -0.46 -14.64 1.87
N GLU A 149 -0.31 -15.82 2.45
CA GLU A 149 0.01 -15.96 3.86
C GLU A 149 1.42 -15.44 4.13
N ILE A 150 1.66 -15.00 5.38
CA ILE A 150 3.01 -14.57 5.80
C ILE A 150 3.90 -15.81 5.90
N THR A 151 5.07 -15.71 5.28
CA THR A 151 6.13 -16.70 5.42
C THR A 151 7.34 -16.10 6.14
N PRO A 152 7.97 -16.83 7.07
CA PRO A 152 9.16 -16.34 7.73
C PRO A 152 10.26 -16.03 6.71
N ARG A 153 10.77 -14.79 6.71
CA ARG A 153 11.85 -14.36 5.81
C ARG A 153 13.22 -14.87 6.26
N ILE A 154 13.35 -15.16 7.55
CA ILE A 154 14.58 -15.60 8.18
C ILE A 154 14.34 -16.99 8.76
N ASN A 155 15.22 -17.93 8.43
CA ASN A 155 15.21 -19.26 9.03
C ASN A 155 15.83 -19.18 10.43
N TRP A 156 15.05 -18.65 11.38
CA TRP A 156 15.50 -18.49 12.74
C TRP A 156 15.50 -19.84 13.46
N LYS A 157 16.65 -20.18 14.09
CA LYS A 157 16.76 -21.34 14.96
C LYS A 157 16.59 -20.87 16.41
N SER A 158 15.57 -21.41 17.11
CA SER A 158 15.39 -21.14 18.53
C SER A 158 16.60 -21.62 19.31
N ARG A 159 17.08 -20.79 20.22
CA ARG A 159 18.10 -21.20 21.20
C ARG A 159 17.39 -21.99 22.33
N ARG A 160 18.15 -22.79 23.08
CA ARG A 160 17.64 -23.65 24.16
C ARG A 160 16.83 -22.94 25.27
N TRP A 161 16.89 -21.59 25.32
CA TRP A 161 16.11 -20.77 26.23
C TRP A 161 14.67 -20.48 25.74
N ALA A 162 14.38 -20.70 24.48
CA ALA A 162 13.06 -20.49 23.95
C ALA A 162 12.18 -21.68 24.36
N LEU A 163 11.30 -21.44 25.32
CA LEU A 163 10.38 -22.43 25.88
C LEU A 163 9.32 -22.92 24.88
N GLU A 164 9.14 -22.25 23.75
CA GLU A 164 8.05 -22.57 22.84
C GLU A 164 8.54 -23.09 21.50
N LYS A 165 7.73 -24.04 20.98
CA LYS A 165 7.82 -24.52 19.61
C LYS A 165 7.75 -23.35 18.63
N LYS A 166 8.52 -23.43 17.55
CA LYS A 166 8.55 -22.49 16.44
C LYS A 166 7.11 -22.09 16.05
N ARG A 167 6.67 -20.93 16.49
CA ARG A 167 5.37 -20.38 16.09
C ARG A 167 5.58 -19.67 14.77
N ASN A 168 4.99 -20.18 13.70
CA ASN A 168 4.96 -19.44 12.45
C ASN A 168 4.00 -18.25 12.66
N PRO A 169 4.44 -17.02 12.38
CA PRO A 169 3.53 -15.88 12.43
C PRO A 169 2.41 -16.08 11.42
N SER A 170 1.16 -15.90 11.84
CA SER A 170 -0.01 -15.87 10.96
C SER A 170 -0.33 -14.45 10.55
N GLY A 171 -0.98 -14.29 9.40
CA GLY A 171 -1.37 -13.00 8.86
C GLY A 171 -1.36 -12.99 7.33
N LYS A 172 -1.58 -11.82 6.74
CA LYS A 172 -1.61 -11.63 5.29
C LYS A 172 -0.45 -10.77 4.81
N GLN A 173 0.13 -11.18 3.70
CA GLN A 173 1.10 -10.40 2.95
C GLN A 173 0.48 -9.93 1.63
N LEU A 174 0.41 -8.62 1.45
CA LEU A 174 0.05 -7.97 0.21
C LEU A 174 1.34 -7.55 -0.50
N THR A 175 1.53 -8.03 -1.72
CA THR A 175 2.71 -7.73 -2.53
C THR A 175 2.28 -7.01 -3.79
N PHE A 176 2.78 -5.80 -4.01
CA PHE A 176 2.60 -5.07 -5.25
C PHE A 176 3.82 -5.28 -6.15
N LEU A 177 3.58 -5.49 -7.44
CA LEU A 177 4.60 -5.51 -8.47
C LEU A 177 4.56 -4.19 -9.23
N LEU A 178 5.67 -3.49 -9.26
CA LEU A 178 5.82 -2.23 -9.97
C LEU A 178 6.81 -2.41 -11.12
N GLU A 179 6.55 -1.74 -12.24
CA GLU A 179 7.45 -1.66 -13.40
C GLU A 179 8.00 -0.24 -13.53
N GLY A 180 9.26 -0.15 -13.95
CA GLY A 180 9.97 1.12 -14.14
C GLY A 180 9.39 1.96 -15.27
N PRO A 181 9.69 3.29 -15.29
CA PRO A 181 9.39 4.17 -16.39
C PRO A 181 10.12 3.73 -17.67
N ASP A 182 9.82 4.36 -18.82
CA ASP A 182 10.32 3.93 -20.14
C ASP A 182 11.82 3.71 -20.20
N GLU A 183 12.61 4.55 -19.53
CA GLU A 183 14.08 4.39 -19.45
C GLU A 183 14.53 3.17 -18.64
N LEU A 184 13.66 2.64 -17.77
CA LEU A 184 13.86 1.44 -16.96
C LEU A 184 12.84 0.34 -17.29
N LYS A 185 12.34 0.33 -18.51
CA LYS A 185 11.39 -0.68 -18.99
C LYS A 185 11.94 -2.09 -18.77
N GLY A 186 11.12 -2.95 -18.13
CA GLY A 186 11.52 -4.31 -17.76
C GLY A 186 12.18 -4.43 -16.38
N VAL A 187 12.60 -3.33 -15.75
CA VAL A 187 12.99 -3.34 -14.36
C VAL A 187 11.75 -3.41 -13.48
N LYS A 188 11.68 -4.40 -12.61
CA LYS A 188 10.52 -4.65 -11.75
C LYS A 188 10.90 -4.62 -10.28
N VAL A 189 10.07 -3.98 -9.48
CA VAL A 189 10.22 -3.88 -8.02
C VAL A 189 9.01 -4.52 -7.35
N LYS A 190 9.25 -5.29 -6.29
CA LYS A 190 8.20 -5.85 -5.42
C LYS A 190 8.17 -5.11 -4.10
N LEU A 191 7.02 -4.54 -3.75
CA LEU A 191 6.77 -3.97 -2.44
C LEU A 191 5.93 -4.96 -1.63
N HIS A 192 6.41 -5.32 -0.44
CA HIS A 192 5.75 -6.30 0.43
C HIS A 192 5.24 -5.61 1.69
N TYR A 193 3.95 -5.75 1.94
CA TYR A 193 3.28 -5.29 3.16
C TYR A 193 2.75 -6.50 3.90
N ALA A 194 3.25 -6.74 5.09
CA ALA A 194 2.81 -7.84 5.93
C ALA A 194 2.05 -7.29 7.14
N LEU A 195 0.86 -7.82 7.39
CA LEU A 195 0.05 -7.55 8.56
C LEU A 195 -0.22 -8.87 9.28
N TYR A 196 0.18 -8.91 10.54
CA TYR A 196 0.01 -10.08 11.40
C TYR A 196 -1.40 -10.10 12.03
N ASP A 197 -1.85 -11.32 12.34
CA ASP A 197 -3.09 -11.55 13.09
C ASP A 197 -2.97 -11.04 14.53
#